data_a298746f6e16ee585630ec646ebf3364
#
_entry.id   a298746f6e16ee585630ec646ebf3364
#
_cell.length_a   1.000
_cell.length_b   1.000
_cell.length_c   1.000
_cell.angle_alpha   90.00
_cell.angle_beta   90.00
_cell.angle_gamma   90.00
#
_symmetry.space_group_name_H-M   'P 1'
#
loop_
_entity.id
_entity.type
_entity.pdbx_description
1 polymer ?
#
loop_
_entity_poly.entity_id
_entity_poly.type
_entity_poly.pdbx_seq_one_letter_code
_entity_poly.pdbx_strand_id
1 'polypeptide(L)'
;VDTKVNIYFYCYDLNIPSGGIRVLYKHVDILNRNGFPAFVLHQNPGFRCTWFENHTPVANAVETRIMPNDYLVIPEEIFTEISKLARGIRKVVFNQNCYLTFSHGYSLDKTYKTISYQDKEVIAALVVSDDSKRYLSYAFPELKIIKIHNSIDPNLFSYNGAKKTLISFMPRKHSDDALQVINILKSRDAFGDFEIMPIADKTETEAAHILRESLIFLSFGYPEGFSLPPAEAMACGCIVIGYHGMGGMEFFKPEFSYPITNGDIINFAQTIEKVIDLYKRDKNILNKKGEAASQYIFKNYSPEQQEKDIIQFWQHMTENRN
;
A
#
# COMPACT_ATOMS: atom_id res chain seq x y z
N VAL A 1 19.52 -20.22 -28.29
CA VAL A 1 19.32 -20.60 -26.90
C VAL A 1 18.38 -19.55 -26.33
N ASP A 2 17.11 -19.91 -26.18
CA ASP A 2 16.10 -19.03 -25.56
C ASP A 2 16.45 -18.94 -24.06
N THR A 3 17.27 -17.95 -23.69
CA THR A 3 17.61 -17.72 -22.29
C THR A 3 16.39 -17.11 -21.61
N LYS A 4 15.75 -17.93 -20.78
CA LYS A 4 14.63 -17.53 -19.94
C LYS A 4 15.02 -16.29 -19.14
N VAL A 5 14.24 -15.21 -19.22
CA VAL A 5 14.50 -13.95 -18.52
C VAL A 5 14.03 -14.07 -17.08
N ASN A 6 14.89 -13.73 -16.14
CA ASN A 6 14.53 -13.69 -14.73
C ASN A 6 14.19 -12.25 -14.31
N ILE A 7 13.33 -12.12 -13.33
CA ILE A 7 12.88 -10.85 -12.76
C ILE A 7 13.20 -10.86 -11.27
N TYR A 8 14.13 -10.01 -10.85
CA TYR A 8 14.57 -9.94 -9.45
C TYR A 8 13.98 -8.71 -8.79
N PHE A 9 13.23 -8.88 -7.71
CA PHE A 9 12.67 -7.81 -6.90
C PHE A 9 13.55 -7.58 -5.67
N TYR A 10 14.36 -6.54 -5.69
CA TYR A 10 15.16 -6.19 -4.53
C TYR A 10 14.30 -5.81 -3.35
N CYS A 11 14.54 -6.45 -2.22
CA CYS A 11 13.82 -6.25 -0.97
C CYS A 11 14.81 -6.12 0.18
N TYR A 12 14.63 -5.13 1.03
CA TYR A 12 15.43 -4.98 2.25
C TYR A 12 15.23 -6.18 3.18
N ASP A 13 16.28 -6.56 3.90
CA ASP A 13 16.27 -7.65 4.89
C ASP A 13 15.61 -7.18 6.21
N LEU A 14 14.35 -6.82 6.14
CA LEU A 14 13.54 -6.35 7.26
C LEU A 14 12.45 -7.37 7.59
N ASN A 15 12.55 -7.98 8.76
CA ASN A 15 11.54 -8.96 9.24
C ASN A 15 10.52 -8.31 10.18
N ILE A 16 9.90 -7.21 9.72
CA ILE A 16 8.86 -6.47 10.44
C ILE A 16 7.61 -6.31 9.56
N PRO A 17 6.40 -6.23 10.12
CA PRO A 17 5.19 -6.02 9.35
C PRO A 17 5.25 -4.76 8.48
N SER A 18 5.20 -4.96 7.16
CA SER A 18 5.23 -3.89 6.14
C SER A 18 4.35 -4.24 4.96
N GLY A 19 3.34 -3.40 4.68
CA GLY A 19 2.45 -3.57 3.53
C GLY A 19 3.22 -3.61 2.21
N GLY A 20 4.25 -2.77 2.05
CA GLY A 20 5.07 -2.71 0.84
C GLY A 20 5.85 -4.01 0.59
N ILE A 21 6.43 -4.62 1.62
CA ILE A 21 7.12 -5.91 1.50
C ILE A 21 6.12 -7.01 1.09
N ARG A 22 4.94 -7.07 1.74
CA ARG A 22 3.90 -8.03 1.39
C ARG A 22 3.44 -7.90 -0.06
N VAL A 23 3.22 -6.67 -0.53
CA VAL A 23 2.84 -6.39 -1.92
C VAL A 23 3.92 -6.85 -2.89
N LEU A 24 5.19 -6.66 -2.56
CA LEU A 24 6.33 -7.09 -3.37
C LEU A 24 6.38 -8.63 -3.48
N TYR A 25 6.26 -9.35 -2.38
CA TYR A 25 6.20 -10.81 -2.37
C TYR A 25 5.03 -11.33 -3.20
N LYS A 26 3.83 -10.77 -3.01
CA LYS A 26 2.65 -11.11 -3.81
C LYS A 26 2.86 -10.89 -5.31
N HIS A 27 3.56 -9.83 -5.69
CA HIS A 27 3.89 -9.55 -7.09
C HIS A 27 4.75 -10.68 -7.68
N VAL A 28 5.77 -11.14 -6.96
CA VAL A 28 6.63 -12.26 -7.35
C VAL A 28 5.82 -13.56 -7.48
N ASP A 29 4.91 -13.85 -6.56
CA ASP A 29 4.05 -15.03 -6.62
C ASP A 29 3.12 -15.01 -7.84
N ILE A 30 2.53 -13.84 -8.14
CA ILE A 30 1.70 -13.64 -9.33
C ILE A 30 2.49 -13.94 -10.59
N LEU A 31 3.71 -13.45 -10.71
CA LEU A 31 4.57 -13.69 -11.86
C LEU A 31 4.89 -15.17 -12.04
N ASN A 32 5.30 -15.84 -10.97
CA ASN A 32 5.67 -17.25 -11.05
C ASN A 32 4.51 -18.16 -11.46
N ARG A 33 3.31 -17.95 -10.91
CA ARG A 33 2.14 -18.77 -11.31
C ARG A 33 1.69 -18.53 -12.76
N ASN A 34 2.13 -17.39 -13.35
CA ASN A 34 1.87 -17.07 -14.76
C ASN A 34 3.09 -17.31 -15.69
N GLY A 35 4.07 -18.09 -15.23
CA GLY A 35 5.18 -18.57 -16.05
C GLY A 35 6.34 -17.60 -16.23
N PHE A 36 6.36 -16.47 -15.52
CA PHE A 36 7.51 -15.56 -15.46
C PHE A 36 8.40 -15.92 -14.28
N PRO A 37 9.67 -16.32 -14.50
CA PRO A 37 10.59 -16.59 -13.41
C PRO A 37 10.88 -15.31 -12.63
N ALA A 38 10.37 -15.22 -11.42
CA ALA A 38 10.56 -14.06 -10.56
C ALA A 38 11.02 -14.47 -9.16
N PHE A 39 11.84 -13.63 -8.54
CA PHE A 39 12.45 -13.88 -7.23
C PHE A 39 12.44 -12.62 -6.38
N VAL A 40 12.20 -12.76 -5.09
CA VAL A 40 12.54 -11.72 -4.13
C VAL A 40 14.05 -11.79 -3.90
N LEU A 41 14.75 -10.71 -4.17
CA LEU A 41 16.20 -10.63 -4.02
C LEU A 41 16.55 -9.94 -2.70
N HIS A 42 16.98 -10.71 -1.73
CA HIS A 42 17.50 -10.24 -0.45
C HIS A 42 19.01 -10.04 -0.48
N GLN A 43 19.55 -9.27 0.45
CA GLN A 43 21.00 -9.06 0.53
C GLN A 43 21.70 -10.26 1.17
N ASN A 44 21.15 -10.79 2.28
CA ASN A 44 21.79 -11.85 3.04
C ASN A 44 21.34 -13.25 2.60
N PRO A 45 22.29 -14.20 2.45
CA PRO A 45 21.95 -15.60 2.20
C PRO A 45 21.03 -16.17 3.29
N GLY A 46 20.00 -16.90 2.88
CA GLY A 46 19.05 -17.55 3.78
C GLY A 46 17.99 -16.63 4.40
N PHE A 47 18.03 -15.33 4.15
CA PHE A 47 16.98 -14.42 4.63
C PHE A 47 15.65 -14.67 3.92
N ARG A 48 14.55 -14.63 4.69
CA ARG A 48 13.16 -14.65 4.23
C ARG A 48 12.30 -13.94 5.28
N CYS A 49 11.32 -13.17 4.83
CA CYS A 49 10.32 -12.62 5.76
C CYS A 49 9.47 -13.74 6.37
N THR A 50 9.35 -13.78 7.69
CA THR A 50 8.62 -14.81 8.44
C THR A 50 7.41 -14.27 9.21
N TRP A 51 7.17 -12.95 9.19
CA TRP A 51 6.04 -12.32 9.85
C TRP A 51 4.69 -12.55 9.14
N PHE A 52 4.71 -13.11 7.95
CA PHE A 52 3.55 -13.62 7.21
C PHE A 52 3.91 -14.94 6.51
N GLU A 53 2.91 -15.80 6.32
CA GLU A 53 3.11 -17.07 5.62
C GLU A 53 3.35 -16.82 4.12
N ASN A 54 4.44 -17.38 3.59
CA ASN A 54 4.77 -17.29 2.17
C ASN A 54 5.68 -18.44 1.72
N HIS A 55 5.54 -18.84 0.46
CA HIS A 55 6.40 -19.80 -0.24
C HIS A 55 7.07 -19.16 -1.47
N THR A 56 7.11 -17.83 -1.51
CA THR A 56 7.66 -17.04 -2.61
C THR A 56 9.10 -17.40 -2.90
N PRO A 57 9.51 -17.61 -4.17
CA PRO A 57 10.90 -17.82 -4.54
C PRO A 57 11.78 -16.66 -4.08
N VAL A 58 12.85 -16.99 -3.35
CA VAL A 58 13.81 -16.03 -2.81
C VAL A 58 15.20 -16.33 -3.36
N ALA A 59 15.94 -15.28 -3.71
CA ALA A 59 17.35 -15.30 -4.07
C ALA A 59 18.13 -14.35 -3.16
N ASN A 60 19.45 -14.44 -3.13
CA ASN A 60 20.31 -13.50 -2.41
C ASN A 60 21.31 -12.82 -3.35
N ALA A 61 21.63 -11.56 -3.07
CA ALA A 61 22.48 -10.74 -3.92
C ALA A 61 23.97 -11.18 -3.91
N VAL A 62 24.39 -11.95 -2.92
CA VAL A 62 25.78 -12.42 -2.80
C VAL A 62 26.05 -13.57 -3.78
N GLU A 63 25.10 -14.50 -3.92
CA GLU A 63 25.25 -15.72 -4.72
C GLU A 63 24.61 -15.59 -6.11
N THR A 64 23.70 -14.64 -6.30
CA THR A 64 22.93 -14.48 -7.54
C THR A 64 23.67 -13.60 -8.54
N ARG A 65 24.00 -14.14 -9.71
CA ARG A 65 24.48 -13.37 -10.84
C ARG A 65 23.31 -12.95 -11.73
N ILE A 66 22.97 -11.66 -11.70
CA ILE A 66 21.96 -11.09 -12.60
C ILE A 66 22.58 -10.95 -13.99
N MET A 67 21.93 -11.48 -15.01
CA MET A 67 22.42 -11.47 -16.39
C MET A 67 21.90 -10.24 -17.16
N PRO A 68 22.57 -9.79 -18.24
CA PRO A 68 22.17 -8.60 -18.99
C PRO A 68 20.74 -8.63 -19.55
N ASN A 69 20.18 -9.83 -19.74
CA ASN A 69 18.79 -10.00 -20.22
C ASN A 69 17.76 -10.00 -19.10
N ASP A 70 18.17 -10.09 -17.84
CA ASP A 70 17.28 -10.07 -16.70
C ASP A 70 16.79 -8.65 -16.41
N TYR A 71 15.82 -8.56 -15.48
CA TYR A 71 15.31 -7.30 -14.95
C TYR A 71 15.59 -7.23 -13.45
N LEU A 72 15.96 -6.03 -12.99
CA LEU A 72 16.05 -5.71 -11.57
C LEU A 72 14.95 -4.72 -11.21
N VAL A 73 14.02 -5.13 -10.37
CA VAL A 73 12.99 -4.26 -9.79
C VAL A 73 13.50 -3.73 -8.47
N ILE A 74 13.47 -2.41 -8.30
CA ILE A 74 14.01 -1.72 -7.13
C ILE A 74 12.93 -0.86 -6.47
N PRO A 75 12.89 -0.78 -5.13
CA PRO A 75 11.95 0.10 -4.43
C PRO A 75 12.33 1.58 -4.59
N GLU A 76 11.38 2.46 -4.30
CA GLU A 76 11.53 3.92 -4.39
C GLU A 76 12.66 4.49 -3.52
N GLU A 77 13.02 3.80 -2.45
CA GLU A 77 13.99 4.29 -1.46
C GLU A 77 15.46 4.15 -1.88
N ILE A 78 15.76 3.43 -2.97
CA ILE A 78 17.15 3.20 -3.47
C ILE A 78 17.56 4.24 -4.54
N PHE A 79 16.86 5.28 -4.70
CA PHE A 79 16.96 6.18 -5.86
C PHE A 79 18.30 6.93 -6.00
N THR A 80 19.05 7.24 -4.95
CA THR A 80 20.36 7.92 -5.07
C THR A 80 21.50 7.01 -5.55
N GLU A 81 21.33 5.70 -5.50
CA GLU A 81 22.37 4.71 -5.84
C GLU A 81 22.01 3.81 -7.02
N ILE A 82 20.87 4.04 -7.67
CA ILE A 82 20.39 3.23 -8.80
C ILE A 82 21.47 3.04 -9.86
N SER A 83 22.19 4.11 -10.23
CA SER A 83 23.24 4.07 -11.23
C SER A 83 24.46 3.21 -10.85
N LYS A 84 24.63 2.93 -9.57
CA LYS A 84 25.72 2.06 -9.06
C LYS A 84 25.29 0.60 -8.94
N LEU A 85 23.97 0.36 -8.85
CA LEU A 85 23.42 -0.97 -8.62
C LEU A 85 23.33 -1.74 -9.92
N ALA A 86 23.96 -2.91 -9.99
CA ALA A 86 23.89 -3.85 -11.12
C ALA A 86 23.99 -3.14 -12.50
N ARG A 87 25.16 -2.55 -12.81
CA ARG A 87 25.43 -1.85 -14.08
C ARG A 87 25.18 -2.75 -15.28
N GLY A 88 24.57 -2.20 -16.33
CA GLY A 88 24.23 -2.91 -17.55
C GLY A 88 22.93 -3.72 -17.47
N ILE A 89 22.24 -3.69 -16.33
CA ILE A 89 20.96 -4.39 -16.12
C ILE A 89 19.82 -3.40 -16.21
N ARG A 90 18.75 -3.76 -16.96
CA ARG A 90 17.52 -2.97 -17.04
C ARG A 90 16.82 -2.93 -15.70
N LYS A 91 16.44 -1.75 -15.28
CA LYS A 91 15.78 -1.52 -13.98
C LYS A 91 14.35 -1.03 -14.15
N VAL A 92 13.48 -1.54 -13.29
CA VAL A 92 12.12 -1.03 -13.11
C VAL A 92 11.99 -0.55 -11.68
N VAL A 93 11.56 0.67 -11.47
CA VAL A 93 11.28 1.16 -10.11
C VAL A 93 9.88 0.71 -9.72
N PHE A 94 9.73 0.04 -8.58
CA PHE A 94 8.43 -0.22 -7.99
C PHE A 94 8.18 0.78 -6.87
N ASN A 95 7.61 1.91 -7.23
CA ASN A 95 7.33 3.02 -6.33
C ASN A 95 5.98 2.82 -5.64
N GLN A 96 6.04 2.38 -4.40
CA GLN A 96 4.86 2.14 -3.57
C GLN A 96 4.45 3.35 -2.72
N ASN A 97 5.33 4.38 -2.62
CA ASN A 97 5.03 5.65 -2.00
C ASN A 97 5.85 6.78 -2.65
N CYS A 98 5.23 7.54 -3.55
CA CYS A 98 5.90 8.60 -4.30
C CYS A 98 6.49 9.71 -3.42
N TYR A 99 6.00 9.89 -2.20
CA TYR A 99 6.49 10.88 -1.25
C TYR A 99 7.85 10.52 -0.65
N LEU A 100 8.31 9.29 -0.83
CA LEU A 100 9.66 8.87 -0.47
C LEU A 100 10.68 9.16 -1.57
N THR A 101 10.23 9.42 -2.81
CA THR A 101 11.10 9.60 -3.99
C THR A 101 12.16 10.68 -3.82
N PHE A 102 11.85 11.77 -3.15
CA PHE A 102 12.77 12.89 -2.92
C PHE A 102 13.07 13.15 -1.43
N SER A 103 12.76 12.20 -0.56
CA SER A 103 12.99 12.35 0.89
C SER A 103 14.25 11.64 1.37
N HIS A 104 14.46 10.38 0.96
CA HIS A 104 15.63 9.60 1.39
C HIS A 104 16.85 9.90 0.51
N GLY A 105 17.99 10.20 1.14
CA GLY A 105 19.26 10.47 0.45
C GLY A 105 19.34 11.80 -0.28
N TYR A 106 18.28 12.61 -0.29
CA TYR A 106 18.32 14.01 -0.74
C TYR A 106 18.52 14.96 0.43
N SER A 107 19.19 16.09 0.16
CA SER A 107 19.48 17.13 1.13
C SER A 107 19.37 18.49 0.45
N LEU A 108 18.86 19.49 1.15
CA LEU A 108 18.66 20.85 0.61
C LEU A 108 19.94 21.58 0.31
N ASP A 109 21.05 21.19 0.95
CA ASP A 109 22.38 21.78 0.80
C ASP A 109 23.24 21.10 -0.28
N LYS A 110 22.72 20.06 -0.95
CA LYS A 110 23.43 19.32 -2.00
C LYS A 110 22.82 19.53 -3.37
N THR A 111 23.68 19.72 -4.37
CA THR A 111 23.27 19.71 -5.79
C THR A 111 23.45 18.31 -6.36
N TYR A 112 22.40 17.74 -6.91
CA TYR A 112 22.40 16.42 -7.54
C TYR A 112 22.49 16.59 -9.05
N LYS A 113 23.58 16.10 -9.66
CA LYS A 113 23.81 16.20 -11.11
C LYS A 113 22.89 15.28 -11.92
N THR A 114 22.46 14.16 -11.34
CA THR A 114 21.62 13.16 -11.95
C THR A 114 20.64 12.63 -10.92
N ILE A 115 19.37 12.69 -11.24
CA ILE A 115 18.31 12.06 -10.45
C ILE A 115 18.21 10.62 -10.93
N SER A 116 18.20 9.67 -10.00
CA SER A 116 18.34 8.25 -10.31
C SER A 116 17.28 7.71 -11.27
N TYR A 117 16.04 8.21 -11.24
CA TYR A 117 14.99 7.82 -12.18
C TYR A 117 15.23 8.28 -13.62
N GLN A 118 16.20 9.17 -13.85
CA GLN A 118 16.66 9.60 -15.19
C GLN A 118 17.84 8.78 -15.71
N ASP A 119 18.31 7.78 -14.94
CA ASP A 119 19.34 6.86 -15.42
C ASP A 119 18.80 6.05 -16.62
N LYS A 120 19.60 5.93 -17.68
CA LYS A 120 19.23 5.23 -18.93
C LYS A 120 18.87 3.75 -18.74
N GLU A 121 19.31 3.15 -17.64
CA GLU A 121 18.98 1.76 -17.30
C GLU A 121 17.62 1.64 -16.58
N VAL A 122 17.05 2.76 -16.13
CA VAL A 122 15.69 2.80 -15.58
C VAL A 122 14.70 2.98 -16.71
N ILE A 123 14.01 1.91 -17.05
CA ILE A 123 13.17 1.84 -18.26
C ILE A 123 11.69 2.07 -17.99
N ALA A 124 11.25 1.93 -16.74
CA ALA A 124 9.88 2.20 -16.31
C ALA A 124 9.80 2.38 -14.79
N ALA A 125 8.70 2.97 -14.33
CA ALA A 125 8.27 2.94 -12.93
C ALA A 125 6.85 2.37 -12.83
N LEU A 126 6.67 1.44 -11.90
CA LEU A 126 5.38 0.95 -11.45
C LEU A 126 4.94 1.77 -10.25
N VAL A 127 3.69 2.19 -10.22
CA VAL A 127 3.07 2.95 -9.13
C VAL A 127 1.77 2.32 -8.70
N VAL A 128 1.30 2.63 -7.50
CA VAL A 128 0.15 1.96 -6.87
C VAL A 128 -1.12 2.82 -6.80
N SER A 129 -1.07 4.07 -7.28
CA SER A 129 -2.22 4.98 -7.27
C SER A 129 -2.14 6.02 -8.40
N ASP A 130 -3.26 6.66 -8.69
CA ASP A 130 -3.31 7.77 -9.65
C ASP A 130 -2.56 9.00 -9.13
N ASP A 131 -2.55 9.21 -7.81
CA ASP A 131 -1.76 10.27 -7.18
C ASP A 131 -0.26 10.04 -7.38
N SER A 132 0.24 8.83 -7.11
CA SER A 132 1.64 8.48 -7.36
C SER A 132 1.99 8.58 -8.86
N LYS A 133 1.08 8.18 -9.74
CA LYS A 133 1.26 8.33 -11.19
C LYS A 133 1.40 9.79 -11.59
N ARG A 134 0.50 10.65 -11.12
CA ARG A 134 0.53 12.09 -11.36
C ARG A 134 1.82 12.72 -10.84
N TYR A 135 2.23 12.36 -9.61
CA TYR A 135 3.43 12.86 -8.97
C TYR A 135 4.69 12.54 -9.79
N LEU A 136 4.89 11.26 -10.12
CA LEU A 136 6.07 10.84 -10.87
C LEU A 136 6.04 11.31 -12.33
N SER A 137 4.88 11.38 -12.98
CA SER A 137 4.77 11.92 -14.34
C SER A 137 5.13 13.40 -14.40
N TYR A 138 4.84 14.15 -13.35
CA TYR A 138 5.28 15.54 -13.25
C TYR A 138 6.80 15.66 -13.02
N ALA A 139 7.34 14.81 -12.16
CA ALA A 139 8.76 14.83 -11.81
C ALA A 139 9.66 14.24 -12.92
N PHE A 140 9.17 13.25 -13.66
CA PHE A 140 9.92 12.50 -14.68
C PHE A 140 9.09 12.31 -15.95
N PRO A 141 8.88 13.37 -16.76
CA PRO A 141 7.96 13.35 -17.91
C PRO A 141 8.34 12.35 -19.01
N GLU A 142 9.63 12.01 -19.14
CA GLU A 142 10.14 11.06 -20.12
C GLU A 142 10.07 9.60 -19.66
N LEU A 143 9.84 9.35 -18.37
CA LEU A 143 9.81 7.99 -17.83
C LEU A 143 8.44 7.35 -18.05
N LYS A 144 8.43 6.10 -18.53
CA LYS A 144 7.21 5.30 -18.65
C LYS A 144 6.69 4.95 -17.25
N ILE A 145 5.55 5.52 -16.84
CA ILE A 145 4.95 5.31 -15.52
C ILE A 145 3.63 4.56 -15.66
N ILE A 146 3.54 3.40 -15.02
CA ILE A 146 2.40 2.49 -15.14
C ILE A 146 1.83 2.20 -13.76
N LYS A 147 0.52 2.38 -13.62
CA LYS A 147 -0.21 2.01 -12.41
C LYS A 147 -0.47 0.50 -12.40
N ILE A 148 -0.15 -0.12 -11.27
CA ILE A 148 -0.55 -1.47 -10.91
C ILE A 148 -1.51 -1.34 -9.72
N HIS A 149 -2.72 -1.85 -9.86
CA HIS A 149 -3.68 -1.82 -8.76
C HIS A 149 -3.20 -2.72 -7.62
N ASN A 150 -3.21 -2.20 -6.40
CA ASN A 150 -3.15 -3.06 -5.22
C ASN A 150 -4.48 -3.79 -5.09
N SER A 151 -4.47 -5.02 -4.63
CA SER A 151 -5.70 -5.77 -4.38
C SER A 151 -5.90 -6.04 -2.90
N ILE A 152 -7.16 -6.12 -2.51
CA ILE A 152 -7.58 -6.53 -1.17
C ILE A 152 -8.07 -7.98 -1.26
N ASP A 153 -7.54 -8.84 -0.38
CA ASP A 153 -7.88 -10.27 -0.37
C ASP A 153 -9.29 -10.48 0.21
N PRO A 154 -10.28 -10.94 -0.58
CA PRO A 154 -11.64 -11.15 -0.11
C PRO A 154 -11.77 -12.32 0.87
N ASN A 155 -10.80 -13.24 0.92
CA ASN A 155 -10.82 -14.35 1.88
C ASN A 155 -10.44 -13.88 3.28
N LEU A 156 -9.63 -12.83 3.36
CA LEU A 156 -9.15 -12.27 4.62
C LEU A 156 -10.00 -11.07 5.07
N PHE A 157 -10.25 -10.13 4.17
CA PHE A 157 -11.02 -8.91 4.43
C PHE A 157 -12.39 -9.02 3.75
N SER A 158 -13.42 -9.33 4.51
CA SER A 158 -14.78 -9.50 3.97
C SER A 158 -15.83 -8.91 4.88
N TYR A 159 -16.90 -8.39 4.28
CA TYR A 159 -18.06 -7.88 5.01
C TYR A 159 -19.07 -9.01 5.25
N ASN A 160 -19.45 -9.23 6.50
CA ASN A 160 -20.40 -10.27 6.89
C ASN A 160 -21.72 -9.71 7.46
N GLY A 161 -21.93 -8.41 7.40
CA GLY A 161 -23.14 -7.73 7.91
C GLY A 161 -23.20 -7.52 9.42
N ALA A 162 -22.41 -8.23 10.21
CA ALA A 162 -22.44 -8.13 11.67
C ALA A 162 -21.31 -7.19 12.17
N LYS A 163 -21.69 -6.03 12.72
CA LYS A 163 -20.76 -5.04 13.28
C LYS A 163 -21.02 -4.84 14.77
N LYS A 164 -19.93 -4.75 15.54
CA LYS A 164 -19.96 -4.33 16.95
C LYS A 164 -19.85 -2.80 17.03
N THR A 165 -20.25 -2.22 18.15
CA THR A 165 -19.98 -0.81 18.47
C THR A 165 -18.50 -0.65 18.82
N LEU A 166 -17.64 -0.89 17.84
CA LEU A 166 -16.20 -0.91 17.95
C LEU A 166 -15.61 0.11 16.96
N ILE A 167 -14.75 0.99 17.48
CA ILE A 167 -13.94 1.93 16.71
C ILE A 167 -12.51 1.43 16.75
N SER A 168 -11.95 1.07 15.60
CA SER A 168 -10.55 0.63 15.51
C SER A 168 -9.70 1.63 14.74
N PHE A 169 -8.38 1.59 14.95
CA PHE A 169 -7.40 2.43 14.26
C PHE A 169 -6.00 1.82 14.35
N MET A 170 -5.10 2.22 13.45
CA MET A 170 -3.69 1.83 13.50
C MET A 170 -2.84 3.02 13.96
N PRO A 171 -2.24 2.97 15.18
CA PRO A 171 -1.60 4.13 15.82
C PRO A 171 -0.21 4.46 15.26
N ARG A 172 0.38 3.65 14.38
CA ARG A 172 1.78 3.76 13.96
C ARG A 172 2.11 5.08 13.24
N LYS A 173 1.18 5.60 12.42
CA LYS A 173 1.37 6.86 11.69
C LYS A 173 0.52 7.96 12.32
N HIS A 174 1.10 9.14 12.50
CA HIS A 174 0.45 10.30 13.14
C HIS A 174 -0.20 9.94 14.48
N SER A 175 0.57 9.26 15.35
CA SER A 175 0.14 8.89 16.70
C SER A 175 -0.34 10.10 17.52
N ASP A 176 0.27 11.26 17.33
CA ASP A 176 -0.08 12.49 18.05
C ASP A 176 -1.48 12.99 17.66
N ASP A 177 -1.85 12.93 16.37
CA ASP A 177 -3.19 13.27 15.92
C ASP A 177 -4.22 12.28 16.48
N ALA A 178 -3.90 10.99 16.47
CA ALA A 178 -4.76 9.96 17.05
C ALA A 178 -4.98 10.20 18.55
N LEU A 179 -3.93 10.50 19.30
CA LEU A 179 -4.00 10.83 20.73
C LEU A 179 -4.88 12.04 20.99
N GLN A 180 -4.71 13.12 20.21
CA GLN A 180 -5.51 14.33 20.36
C GLN A 180 -7.00 14.05 20.09
N VAL A 181 -7.34 13.45 18.95
CA VAL A 181 -8.72 13.13 18.59
C VAL A 181 -9.38 12.26 19.65
N ILE A 182 -8.72 11.16 20.07
CA ILE A 182 -9.28 10.23 21.03
C ILE A 182 -9.46 10.89 22.41
N ASN A 183 -8.50 11.69 22.89
CA ASN A 183 -8.59 12.31 24.19
C ASN A 183 -9.60 13.48 24.21
N ILE A 184 -9.79 14.23 23.13
CA ILE A 184 -10.89 15.19 22.98
C ILE A 184 -12.22 14.47 23.14
N LEU A 185 -12.44 13.37 22.43
CA LEU A 185 -13.69 12.61 22.51
C LEU A 185 -13.92 11.98 23.89
N LYS A 186 -12.86 11.49 24.54
CA LYS A 186 -12.94 11.02 25.94
C LYS A 186 -13.33 12.12 26.91
N SER A 187 -12.70 13.31 26.79
CA SER A 187 -13.00 14.45 27.68
C SER A 187 -14.45 14.97 27.53
N ARG A 188 -15.08 14.67 26.41
CA ARG A 188 -16.47 15.04 26.10
C ARG A 188 -17.46 13.92 26.34
N ASP A 189 -17.02 12.76 26.83
CA ASP A 189 -17.83 11.54 26.97
C ASP A 189 -18.58 11.15 25.68
N ALA A 190 -17.93 11.37 24.53
CA ALA A 190 -18.59 11.31 23.22
C ALA A 190 -18.72 9.88 22.66
N PHE A 191 -17.98 8.91 23.17
CA PHE A 191 -18.01 7.54 22.67
C PHE A 191 -19.27 6.75 23.07
N GLY A 192 -19.89 7.06 24.22
CA GLY A 192 -21.02 6.30 24.72
C GLY A 192 -20.68 4.81 24.86
N ASP A 193 -21.47 3.93 24.20
CA ASP A 193 -21.28 2.48 24.23
C ASP A 193 -20.22 1.95 23.25
N PHE A 194 -19.45 2.83 22.61
CA PHE A 194 -18.42 2.41 21.65
C PHE A 194 -17.11 2.08 22.38
N GLU A 195 -16.57 0.91 22.09
CA GLU A 195 -15.21 0.52 22.45
C GLU A 195 -14.19 1.13 21.49
N ILE A 196 -13.00 1.48 22.00
CA ILE A 196 -11.87 1.99 21.22
C ILE A 196 -10.75 0.96 21.22
N MET A 197 -10.34 0.49 20.04
CA MET A 197 -9.33 -0.56 19.91
C MET A 197 -8.19 -0.15 18.95
N PRO A 198 -6.97 0.05 19.48
CA PRO A 198 -5.79 0.19 18.63
C PRO A 198 -5.40 -1.17 18.05
N ILE A 199 -5.14 -1.20 16.73
CA ILE A 199 -4.55 -2.35 16.03
C ILE A 199 -3.04 -2.13 15.99
N ALA A 200 -2.33 -2.64 16.99
CA ALA A 200 -0.89 -2.59 17.10
C ALA A 200 -0.36 -3.98 17.46
N ASP A 201 0.81 -4.33 16.95
CA ASP A 201 1.49 -5.61 17.18
C ASP A 201 0.61 -6.84 16.90
N LYS A 202 -0.20 -6.74 15.83
CA LYS A 202 -1.13 -7.79 15.38
C LYS A 202 -0.65 -8.43 14.09
N THR A 203 -0.89 -9.72 13.96
CA THR A 203 -0.78 -10.41 12.68
C THR A 203 -1.85 -9.87 11.70
N GLU A 204 -1.68 -10.12 10.43
CA GLU A 204 -2.65 -9.74 9.41
C GLU A 204 -4.04 -10.36 9.66
N THR A 205 -4.08 -11.62 10.07
CA THR A 205 -5.32 -12.34 10.39
C THR A 205 -6.04 -11.74 11.59
N GLU A 206 -5.30 -11.37 12.64
CA GLU A 206 -5.86 -10.70 13.82
C GLU A 206 -6.38 -9.31 13.47
N ALA A 207 -5.63 -8.54 12.67
CA ALA A 207 -6.06 -7.23 12.19
C ALA A 207 -7.33 -7.33 11.34
N ALA A 208 -7.39 -8.29 10.43
CA ALA A 208 -8.58 -8.55 9.62
C ALA A 208 -9.79 -8.95 10.48
N HIS A 209 -9.58 -9.76 11.54
CA HIS A 209 -10.64 -10.11 12.49
C HIS A 209 -11.20 -8.87 13.18
N ILE A 210 -10.34 -7.99 13.71
CA ILE A 210 -10.76 -6.73 14.35
C ILE A 210 -11.53 -5.86 13.35
N LEU A 211 -11.03 -5.70 12.12
CA LEU A 211 -11.70 -4.90 11.08
C LEU A 211 -13.07 -5.46 10.70
N ARG A 212 -13.24 -6.78 10.60
CA ARG A 212 -14.53 -7.40 10.34
C ARG A 212 -15.56 -7.11 11.42
N GLU A 213 -15.13 -6.99 12.68
CA GLU A 213 -16.00 -6.67 13.80
C GLU A 213 -16.23 -5.17 13.98
N SER A 214 -15.30 -4.32 13.55
CA SER A 214 -15.38 -2.87 13.74
C SER A 214 -16.45 -2.22 12.90
N LEU A 215 -17.27 -1.36 13.50
CA LEU A 215 -18.20 -0.49 12.78
C LEU A 215 -17.48 0.69 12.14
N ILE A 216 -16.53 1.29 12.88
CA ILE A 216 -15.81 2.49 12.45
C ILE A 216 -14.31 2.17 12.43
N PHE A 217 -13.61 2.66 11.40
CA PHE A 217 -12.16 2.68 11.34
C PHE A 217 -11.66 4.12 11.20
N LEU A 218 -10.72 4.54 12.06
CA LEU A 218 -10.10 5.85 11.99
C LEU A 218 -8.79 5.77 11.23
N SER A 219 -8.68 6.56 10.15
CA SER A 219 -7.51 6.60 9.28
C SER A 219 -6.65 7.84 9.58
N PHE A 220 -5.44 7.62 10.09
CA PHE A 220 -4.47 8.69 10.38
C PHE A 220 -3.26 8.69 9.44
N GLY A 221 -3.17 7.75 8.48
CA GLY A 221 -2.01 7.61 7.60
C GLY A 221 -1.89 8.76 6.59
N TYR A 222 -0.73 9.46 6.58
CA TYR A 222 -0.39 10.51 5.61
C TYR A 222 1.12 10.81 5.64
N PRO A 223 1.80 11.09 4.49
CA PRO A 223 1.33 10.74 3.14
C PRO A 223 1.51 9.24 2.84
N GLU A 224 0.65 8.70 1.99
CA GLU A 224 0.65 7.29 1.61
C GLU A 224 0.53 7.13 0.09
N GLY A 225 1.21 6.13 -0.48
CA GLY A 225 1.10 5.83 -1.89
C GLY A 225 -0.25 5.22 -2.28
N PHE A 226 -0.84 4.36 -1.42
CA PHE A 226 -2.16 3.76 -1.64
C PHE A 226 -3.06 3.79 -0.40
N SER A 227 -2.51 3.64 0.81
CA SER A 227 -3.25 3.51 2.07
C SER A 227 -4.01 2.18 2.18
N LEU A 228 -3.29 1.05 2.32
CA LEU A 228 -3.89 -0.28 2.47
C LEU A 228 -4.87 -0.38 3.66
N PRO A 229 -4.54 0.07 4.90
CA PRO A 229 -5.42 -0.14 6.05
C PRO A 229 -6.85 0.40 5.89
N PRO A 230 -7.09 1.63 5.42
CA PRO A 230 -8.47 2.09 5.19
C PRO A 230 -9.17 1.34 4.05
N ALA A 231 -8.45 0.86 3.01
CA ALA A 231 -9.04 0.04 1.97
C ALA A 231 -9.46 -1.34 2.52
N GLU A 232 -8.63 -1.97 3.35
CA GLU A 232 -8.93 -3.22 4.08
C GLU A 232 -10.14 -3.05 5.01
N ALA A 233 -10.19 -1.92 5.74
CA ALA A 233 -11.33 -1.58 6.60
C ALA A 233 -12.63 -1.41 5.80
N MET A 234 -12.58 -0.72 4.66
CA MET A 234 -13.73 -0.56 3.76
C MET A 234 -14.17 -1.90 3.17
N ALA A 235 -13.23 -2.78 2.78
CA ALA A 235 -13.54 -4.13 2.33
C ALA A 235 -14.30 -4.94 3.40
N CYS A 236 -13.93 -4.76 4.67
CA CYS A 236 -14.65 -5.31 5.81
C CYS A 236 -15.99 -4.60 6.10
N GLY A 237 -16.35 -3.54 5.39
CA GLY A 237 -17.59 -2.78 5.62
C GLY A 237 -17.51 -1.80 6.79
N CYS A 238 -16.31 -1.41 7.24
CA CYS A 238 -16.15 -0.34 8.23
C CYS A 238 -16.53 1.02 7.61
N ILE A 239 -17.11 1.90 8.41
CA ILE A 239 -17.22 3.31 8.10
C ILE A 239 -15.85 3.95 8.34
N VAL A 240 -15.17 4.33 7.28
CA VAL A 240 -13.85 4.93 7.39
C VAL A 240 -13.97 6.44 7.54
N ILE A 241 -13.35 6.98 8.60
CA ILE A 241 -13.26 8.41 8.91
C ILE A 241 -11.79 8.78 8.98
N GLY A 242 -11.36 9.87 8.34
CA GLY A 242 -10.01 10.40 8.52
C GLY A 242 -9.27 10.75 7.25
N TYR A 243 -7.94 10.68 7.33
CA TYR A 243 -7.05 11.07 6.26
C TYR A 243 -7.03 10.02 5.15
N HIS A 244 -7.18 10.49 3.90
CA HIS A 244 -7.11 9.61 2.73
C HIS A 244 -5.67 9.27 2.31
N GLY A 245 -4.65 9.90 2.93
CA GLY A 245 -3.24 9.61 2.69
C GLY A 245 -2.71 10.04 1.31
N MET A 246 -3.46 10.81 0.54
CA MET A 246 -3.26 11.17 -0.87
C MET A 246 -3.58 10.02 -1.85
N GLY A 247 -2.84 8.91 -1.84
CA GLY A 247 -3.15 7.77 -2.69
C GLY A 247 -4.52 7.15 -2.45
N GLY A 248 -5.07 7.30 -1.25
CA GLY A 248 -6.43 6.86 -0.92
C GLY A 248 -7.56 7.74 -1.49
N MET A 249 -7.28 8.90 -2.08
CA MET A 249 -8.32 9.74 -2.72
C MET A 249 -9.14 8.98 -3.75
N GLU A 250 -8.59 7.92 -4.32
CA GLU A 250 -9.27 7.07 -5.32
C GLU A 250 -10.51 6.39 -4.74
N PHE A 251 -10.50 6.01 -3.47
CA PHE A 251 -11.58 5.26 -2.81
C PHE A 251 -12.21 5.96 -1.61
N PHE A 252 -11.60 7.02 -1.05
CA PHE A 252 -12.23 7.84 -0.02
C PHE A 252 -13.34 8.71 -0.62
N LYS A 253 -14.49 8.11 -0.90
CA LYS A 253 -15.63 8.82 -1.49
C LYS A 253 -16.66 9.17 -0.40
N PRO A 254 -17.24 10.40 -0.42
CA PRO A 254 -18.23 10.81 0.58
C PRO A 254 -19.45 9.91 0.66
N GLU A 255 -19.76 9.17 -0.41
CA GLU A 255 -20.87 8.23 -0.47
C GLU A 255 -20.75 7.11 0.56
N PHE A 256 -19.52 6.68 0.88
CA PHE A 256 -19.27 5.54 1.78
C PHE A 256 -18.11 5.73 2.78
N SER A 257 -17.51 6.93 2.84
CA SER A 257 -16.48 7.30 3.83
C SER A 257 -16.65 8.75 4.28
N TYR A 258 -15.82 9.18 5.22
CA TYR A 258 -15.76 10.56 5.71
C TYR A 258 -14.32 11.08 5.64
N PRO A 259 -13.90 11.64 4.48
CA PRO A 259 -12.56 12.19 4.33
C PRO A 259 -12.39 13.45 5.19
N ILE A 260 -11.28 13.51 5.91
CA ILE A 260 -10.87 14.65 6.77
C ILE A 260 -9.60 15.26 6.17
N THR A 261 -9.52 16.57 6.21
CA THR A 261 -8.29 17.30 5.87
C THR A 261 -7.18 16.96 6.88
N ASN A 262 -5.97 16.70 6.39
CA ASN A 262 -4.85 16.33 7.26
C ASN A 262 -4.60 17.40 8.33
N GLY A 263 -4.49 16.98 9.59
CA GLY A 263 -4.27 17.86 10.73
C GLY A 263 -5.53 18.61 11.24
N ASP A 264 -6.69 18.43 10.61
CA ASP A 264 -7.94 19.03 11.11
C ASP A 264 -8.55 18.18 12.23
N ILE A 265 -7.93 18.27 13.40
CA ILE A 265 -8.27 17.50 14.61
C ILE A 265 -9.70 17.76 15.06
N ILE A 266 -10.15 19.01 14.99
CA ILE A 266 -11.50 19.38 15.46
C ILE A 266 -12.57 18.77 14.55
N ASN A 267 -12.45 18.93 13.24
CA ASN A 267 -13.39 18.33 12.29
C ASN A 267 -13.36 16.80 12.35
N PHE A 268 -12.19 16.20 12.62
CA PHE A 268 -12.07 14.76 12.81
C PHE A 268 -12.93 14.31 14.01
N ALA A 269 -12.75 14.94 15.19
CA ALA A 269 -13.52 14.61 16.38
C ALA A 269 -15.03 14.83 16.16
N GLN A 270 -15.42 15.98 15.60
CA GLN A 270 -16.82 16.30 15.31
C GLN A 270 -17.47 15.31 14.32
N THR A 271 -16.70 14.83 13.35
CA THR A 271 -17.19 13.83 12.39
C THR A 271 -17.42 12.48 13.05
N ILE A 272 -16.57 12.07 13.97
CA ILE A 272 -16.79 10.85 14.76
C ILE A 272 -18.07 10.97 15.61
N GLU A 273 -18.26 12.08 16.32
CA GLU A 273 -19.49 12.34 17.08
C GLU A 273 -20.74 12.24 16.17
N LYS A 274 -20.71 12.91 15.02
CA LYS A 274 -21.78 12.86 14.02
C LYS A 274 -22.10 11.43 13.58
N VAL A 275 -21.09 10.61 13.32
CA VAL A 275 -21.28 9.23 12.84
C VAL A 275 -21.84 8.36 13.97
N ILE A 276 -21.38 8.53 15.22
CA ILE A 276 -21.94 7.87 16.40
C ILE A 276 -23.42 8.23 16.58
N ASP A 277 -23.76 9.51 16.48
CA ASP A 277 -25.15 9.98 16.60
C ASP A 277 -26.03 9.45 15.47
N LEU A 278 -25.50 9.37 14.24
CA LEU A 278 -26.22 8.78 13.11
C LEU A 278 -26.52 7.30 13.37
N TYR A 279 -25.56 6.55 13.88
CA TYR A 279 -25.74 5.15 14.24
C TYR A 279 -26.80 4.95 15.34
N LYS A 280 -26.81 5.82 16.36
CA LYS A 280 -27.82 5.76 17.43
C LYS A 280 -29.24 6.02 16.90
N ARG A 281 -29.39 6.88 15.88
CA ARG A 281 -30.67 7.20 15.25
C ARG A 281 -31.16 6.11 14.30
N ASP A 282 -30.28 5.62 13.43
CA ASP A 282 -30.60 4.59 12.44
C ASP A 282 -29.35 3.78 12.05
N LYS A 283 -29.24 2.60 12.63
CA LYS A 283 -28.13 1.66 12.36
C LYS A 283 -28.07 1.24 10.88
N ASN A 284 -29.20 1.18 10.18
CA ASN A 284 -29.27 0.71 8.81
C ASN A 284 -28.56 1.65 7.83
N ILE A 285 -28.49 2.95 8.11
CA ILE A 285 -27.79 3.92 7.27
C ILE A 285 -26.31 3.56 7.19
N LEU A 286 -25.67 3.29 8.33
CA LEU A 286 -24.24 2.94 8.34
C LEU A 286 -23.98 1.54 7.77
N ASN A 287 -24.84 0.57 8.02
CA ASN A 287 -24.72 -0.76 7.43
C ASN A 287 -24.75 -0.71 5.90
N LYS A 288 -25.71 0.02 5.30
CA LYS A 288 -25.78 0.21 3.84
C LYS A 288 -24.53 0.92 3.30
N LYS A 289 -24.06 1.94 4.04
CA LYS A 289 -22.86 2.69 3.65
C LYS A 289 -21.61 1.79 3.70
N GLY A 290 -21.46 0.95 4.73
CA GLY A 290 -20.37 -0.02 4.85
C GLY A 290 -20.42 -1.10 3.76
N GLU A 291 -21.62 -1.61 3.43
CA GLU A 291 -21.81 -2.56 2.34
C GLU A 291 -21.40 -1.94 0.99
N ALA A 292 -21.83 -0.70 0.71
CA ALA A 292 -21.43 0.01 -0.50
C ALA A 292 -19.92 0.23 -0.59
N ALA A 293 -19.25 0.54 0.54
CA ALA A 293 -17.81 0.64 0.61
C ALA A 293 -17.12 -0.68 0.26
N SER A 294 -17.57 -1.79 0.85
CA SER A 294 -17.06 -3.13 0.57
C SER A 294 -17.20 -3.50 -0.91
N GLN A 295 -18.39 -3.32 -1.47
CA GLN A 295 -18.66 -3.58 -2.89
C GLN A 295 -17.78 -2.73 -3.81
N TYR A 296 -17.57 -1.45 -3.48
CA TYR A 296 -16.68 -0.56 -4.24
C TYR A 296 -15.23 -1.06 -4.23
N ILE A 297 -14.72 -1.45 -3.06
CA ILE A 297 -13.34 -1.97 -2.94
C ILE A 297 -13.16 -3.23 -3.78
N PHE A 298 -14.02 -4.22 -3.64
CA PHE A 298 -13.86 -5.48 -4.40
C PHE A 298 -14.06 -5.31 -5.90
N LYS A 299 -14.90 -4.36 -6.32
CA LYS A 299 -15.06 -4.05 -7.74
C LYS A 299 -13.80 -3.43 -8.37
N ASN A 300 -13.07 -2.57 -7.63
CA ASN A 300 -12.00 -1.75 -8.19
C ASN A 300 -10.60 -2.24 -7.79
N TYR A 301 -10.48 -3.04 -6.72
CA TYR A 301 -9.20 -3.48 -6.15
C TYR A 301 -9.20 -4.99 -5.95
N SER A 302 -9.63 -5.71 -6.98
CA SER A 302 -9.69 -7.19 -6.95
C SER A 302 -8.34 -7.83 -7.25
N PRO A 303 -8.10 -9.06 -6.77
CA PRO A 303 -6.91 -9.84 -7.13
C PRO A 303 -6.74 -10.03 -8.64
N GLU A 304 -7.83 -10.21 -9.38
CA GLU A 304 -7.82 -10.42 -10.83
C GLU A 304 -7.34 -9.17 -11.57
N GLN A 305 -7.75 -7.98 -11.13
CA GLN A 305 -7.29 -6.73 -11.73
C GLN A 305 -5.79 -6.51 -11.48
N GLN A 306 -5.31 -6.76 -10.25
CA GLN A 306 -3.88 -6.69 -9.94
C GLN A 306 -3.08 -7.67 -10.81
N GLU A 307 -3.52 -8.91 -10.91
CA GLU A 307 -2.86 -9.93 -11.72
C GLU A 307 -2.80 -9.52 -13.19
N LYS A 308 -3.92 -9.04 -13.74
CA LYS A 308 -3.99 -8.56 -15.12
C LYS A 308 -2.99 -7.44 -15.39
N ASP A 309 -2.92 -6.43 -14.51
CA ASP A 309 -1.98 -5.30 -14.67
C ASP A 309 -0.53 -5.78 -14.67
N ILE A 310 -0.19 -6.65 -13.73
CA ILE A 310 1.15 -7.22 -13.58
C ILE A 310 1.55 -7.99 -14.85
N ILE A 311 0.67 -8.89 -15.32
CA ILE A 311 0.97 -9.73 -16.47
C ILE A 311 1.07 -8.91 -17.74
N GLN A 312 0.16 -7.97 -17.98
CA GLN A 312 0.21 -7.08 -19.14
C GLN A 312 1.51 -6.27 -19.20
N PHE A 313 1.96 -5.76 -18.06
CA PHE A 313 3.22 -5.03 -17.98
C PHE A 313 4.41 -5.93 -18.36
N TRP A 314 4.53 -7.10 -17.73
CA TRP A 314 5.69 -7.96 -17.94
C TRP A 314 5.70 -8.67 -19.28
N GLN A 315 4.55 -9.01 -19.86
CA GLN A 315 4.44 -9.46 -21.25
C GLN A 315 5.01 -8.41 -22.20
N HIS A 316 4.53 -7.17 -22.09
CA HIS A 316 5.04 -6.07 -22.93
C HIS A 316 6.56 -5.86 -22.78
N MET A 317 7.09 -5.95 -21.55
CA MET A 317 8.53 -5.77 -21.28
C MET A 317 9.40 -6.92 -21.81
N THR A 318 8.88 -8.14 -21.82
CA THR A 318 9.63 -9.33 -22.28
C THR A 318 9.50 -9.57 -23.79
N GLU A 319 8.42 -9.14 -24.42
CA GLU A 319 8.20 -9.28 -25.86
C GLU A 319 8.90 -8.17 -26.68
N ASN A 320 8.91 -6.92 -26.19
CA ASN A 320 9.51 -5.76 -26.86
C ASN A 320 10.98 -5.55 -26.40
N ARG A 321 11.84 -6.51 -26.68
CA ARG A 321 13.27 -6.50 -26.30
C ARG A 321 14.19 -5.70 -27.22
N ASN A 322 13.66 -4.98 -28.21
CA ASN A 322 14.44 -4.22 -29.21
C ASN A 322 14.77 -2.81 -28.74
#